data_2eae9383005c7a5c1e8688e493e1ce12
#
_entry.id   2eae9383005c7a5c1e8688e493e1ce12
#
_cell.length_a   1.000
_cell.length_b   1.000
_cell.length_c   1.000
_cell.angle_alpha   90.00
_cell.angle_beta   90.00
_cell.angle_gamma   90.00
#
_symmetry.space_group_name_H-M   'P 1'
#
loop_
_entity.id
_entity.type
_entity.pdbx_description
1 polymer ?
#
loop_
_entity_poly.entity_id
_entity_poly.type
_entity_poly.pdbx_seq_one_letter_code
_entity_poly.pdbx_strand_id
1 'polypeptide(L)'
;MTEQDNYENWQDKVYKPAINKFPERKPEFITDSGITLKPVIPPSEIPSDREASLGYPGEYPYTRGVQPTMYRGRLWTMRQYAGYSSASESNKRYRFLLEQGQTGLSVAFDLPTQIGYDADDPIALGE
;
A
#
# COMPACT_ATOMS: atom_id res chain seq x y z
N MET A 1 24.43 8.71 -19.70
CA MET A 1 23.13 9.18 -19.18
C MET A 1 23.43 9.99 -17.93
N THR A 2 23.00 11.22 -17.88
CA THR A 2 23.19 12.07 -16.69
C THR A 2 22.18 11.69 -15.61
N GLU A 3 22.40 12.10 -14.36
CA GLU A 3 21.41 11.87 -13.27
C GLU A 3 20.08 12.56 -13.56
N GLN A 4 20.12 13.72 -14.21
CA GLN A 4 18.94 14.43 -14.69
C GLN A 4 18.15 13.58 -15.69
N ASP A 5 18.83 12.92 -16.65
CA ASP A 5 18.21 12.01 -17.62
C ASP A 5 17.51 10.83 -16.92
N ASN A 6 18.11 10.32 -15.84
CA ASN A 6 17.53 9.21 -15.06
C ASN A 6 16.26 9.63 -14.32
N TYR A 7 16.22 10.83 -13.74
CA TYR A 7 15.04 11.34 -13.05
C TYR A 7 13.87 11.59 -14.02
N GLU A 8 14.15 12.23 -15.15
CA GLU A 8 13.14 12.48 -16.19
C GLU A 8 12.61 11.17 -16.78
N ASN A 9 13.49 10.22 -17.05
CA ASN A 9 13.10 8.90 -17.55
C ASN A 9 12.22 8.14 -16.54
N TRP A 10 12.54 8.19 -15.25
CA TRP A 10 11.69 7.61 -14.20
C TRP A 10 10.33 8.31 -14.14
N GLN A 11 10.30 9.65 -14.18
CA GLN A 11 9.03 10.38 -14.19
C GLN A 11 8.15 9.98 -15.37
N ASP A 12 8.70 9.89 -16.57
CA ASP A 12 7.92 9.63 -17.77
C ASP A 12 7.48 8.18 -17.91
N LYS A 13 8.34 7.22 -17.55
CA LYS A 13 8.08 5.79 -17.76
C LYS A 13 7.44 5.08 -16.57
N VAL A 14 7.60 5.60 -15.36
CA VAL A 14 7.17 4.91 -14.15
C VAL A 14 6.14 5.74 -13.38
N TYR A 15 6.47 6.98 -13.02
CA TYR A 15 5.62 7.79 -12.15
C TYR A 15 4.35 8.29 -12.86
N LYS A 16 4.46 8.96 -14.01
CA LYS A 16 3.30 9.49 -14.75
C LYS A 16 2.30 8.39 -15.14
N PRO A 17 2.71 7.23 -15.68
CA PRO A 17 1.79 6.13 -15.91
C PRO A 17 1.10 5.62 -14.65
N ALA A 18 1.80 5.60 -13.53
CA ALA A 18 1.22 5.16 -12.25
C ALA A 18 0.13 6.12 -11.76
N ILE A 19 0.35 7.44 -11.77
CA ILE A 19 -0.65 8.42 -11.34
C ILE A 19 -1.82 8.55 -12.32
N ASN A 20 -1.62 8.29 -13.60
CA ASN A 20 -2.70 8.24 -14.58
C ASN A 20 -3.66 7.07 -14.31
N LYS A 21 -3.14 5.95 -13.83
CA LYS A 21 -3.93 4.76 -13.47
C LYS A 21 -4.55 4.87 -12.07
N PHE A 22 -3.77 5.36 -11.12
CA PHE A 22 -4.15 5.53 -9.72
C PHE A 22 -3.70 6.92 -9.25
N PRO A 23 -4.60 7.92 -9.32
CA PRO A 23 -4.27 9.28 -8.92
C PRO A 23 -3.77 9.39 -7.49
N GLU A 24 -2.94 10.38 -7.25
CA GLU A 24 -2.54 10.75 -5.90
C GLU A 24 -3.74 11.26 -5.09
N ARG A 25 -3.69 11.12 -3.77
CA ARG A 25 -4.78 11.51 -2.84
C ARG A 25 -5.07 13.01 -2.82
N LYS A 26 -4.06 13.81 -3.18
CA LYS A 26 -4.12 15.27 -3.23
C LYS A 26 -3.36 15.75 -4.47
N PRO A 27 -3.77 16.88 -5.05
CA PRO A 27 -3.05 17.48 -6.18
C PRO A 27 -1.66 17.99 -5.78
N GLU A 28 -1.46 18.33 -4.51
CA GLU A 28 -0.22 18.86 -3.97
C GLU A 28 -0.02 18.42 -2.52
N PHE A 29 1.23 18.18 -2.14
CA PHE A 29 1.63 17.85 -0.76
C PHE A 29 2.53 18.97 -0.25
N ILE A 30 2.12 19.61 0.83
CA ILE A 30 2.78 20.78 1.40
C ILE A 30 3.05 20.50 2.88
N THR A 31 4.23 20.92 3.38
CA THR A 31 4.53 20.87 4.81
C THR A 31 3.76 21.96 5.56
N ASP A 32 3.68 21.84 6.88
CA ASP A 32 3.06 22.88 7.75
C ASP A 32 3.77 24.25 7.63
N SER A 33 5.02 24.26 7.18
CA SER A 33 5.81 25.47 6.89
C SER A 33 5.61 26.02 5.48
N GLY A 34 4.67 25.48 4.69
CA GLY A 34 4.35 25.94 3.34
C GLY A 34 5.30 25.46 2.23
N ILE A 35 6.15 24.46 2.50
CA ILE A 35 7.09 23.92 1.50
C ILE A 35 6.40 22.82 0.70
N THR A 36 6.30 22.98 -0.62
CA THR A 36 5.80 21.94 -1.52
C THR A 36 6.78 20.77 -1.61
N LEU A 37 6.24 19.56 -1.40
CA LEU A 37 7.02 18.32 -1.45
C LEU A 37 6.98 17.71 -2.85
N LYS A 38 8.16 17.48 -3.44
CA LYS A 38 8.29 16.68 -4.66
C LYS A 38 7.91 15.23 -4.42
N PRO A 39 7.48 14.47 -5.45
CA PRO A 39 7.20 13.02 -5.32
C PRO A 39 8.41 12.23 -4.79
N VAL A 40 9.59 12.58 -5.26
CA VAL A 40 10.87 12.03 -4.81
C VAL A 40 11.94 13.12 -4.91
N ILE A 41 12.88 13.11 -4.01
CA ILE A 41 14.08 13.95 -4.12
C ILE A 41 15.08 13.18 -5.00
N PRO A 42 15.46 13.73 -6.18
CA PRO A 42 16.41 13.06 -7.05
C PRO A 42 17.83 13.04 -6.46
N PRO A 43 18.69 12.13 -6.89
CA PRO A 43 20.07 12.04 -6.43
C PRO A 43 20.85 13.37 -6.54
N SER A 44 20.65 14.11 -7.62
CA SER A 44 21.30 15.43 -7.83
C SER A 44 21.02 16.48 -6.74
N GLU A 45 20.02 16.27 -5.92
CA GLU A 45 19.66 17.14 -4.79
C GLU A 45 20.12 16.57 -3.44
N ILE A 46 20.81 15.42 -3.42
CA ILE A 46 21.33 14.76 -2.22
C ILE A 46 22.87 14.88 -2.20
N PRO A 47 23.51 15.06 -1.05
CA PRO A 47 24.99 15.05 -0.96
C PRO A 47 25.59 13.75 -1.52
N SER A 48 26.68 13.88 -2.26
CA SER A 48 27.26 12.90 -3.21
C SER A 48 27.73 11.55 -2.64
N ASP A 49 27.75 11.37 -1.33
CA ASP A 49 28.24 10.15 -0.67
C ASP A 49 27.17 9.06 -0.43
N ARG A 50 25.90 9.34 -0.72
CA ARG A 50 24.76 8.43 -0.42
C ARG A 50 23.94 7.97 -1.62
N GLU A 51 24.27 8.41 -2.80
CA GLU A 51 23.35 8.41 -3.94
C GLU A 51 23.20 7.11 -4.71
N ALA A 52 24.27 6.42 -4.98
CA ALA A 52 24.30 5.34 -5.98
C ALA A 52 23.45 4.11 -5.62
N SER A 53 23.08 3.96 -4.34
CA SER A 53 22.40 2.75 -3.84
C SER A 53 20.89 2.89 -3.63
N LEU A 54 20.35 4.10 -3.68
CA LEU A 54 18.95 4.32 -3.29
C LEU A 54 17.94 4.05 -4.40
N GLY A 55 18.27 4.27 -5.67
CA GLY A 55 17.36 4.11 -6.80
C GLY A 55 16.11 5.00 -6.71
N TYR A 56 15.10 4.68 -7.55
CA TYR A 56 13.82 5.38 -7.57
C TYR A 56 12.69 4.48 -7.06
N PRO A 57 11.60 5.08 -6.51
CA PRO A 57 10.42 4.30 -6.11
C PRO A 57 9.84 3.51 -7.28
N GLY A 58 9.47 2.26 -7.05
CA GLY A 58 8.91 1.37 -8.07
C GLY A 58 9.93 0.73 -9.01
N GLU A 59 11.24 0.98 -8.81
CA GLU A 59 12.33 0.38 -9.59
C GLU A 59 13.29 -0.40 -8.70
N TYR A 60 13.96 -1.40 -9.28
CA TYR A 60 15.05 -2.14 -8.61
C TYR A 60 16.15 -1.15 -8.15
N PRO A 61 16.70 -1.28 -6.95
CA PRO A 61 16.57 -2.33 -5.94
C PRO A 61 15.39 -2.17 -4.95
N TYR A 62 14.41 -1.34 -5.21
CA TYR A 62 13.21 -1.10 -4.40
C TYR A 62 13.46 -0.56 -2.98
N THR A 63 14.58 0.06 -2.75
CA THR A 63 14.93 0.66 -1.44
C THR A 63 13.97 1.74 -0.98
N ARG A 64 13.31 2.41 -1.94
CA ARG A 64 12.25 3.40 -1.71
C ARG A 64 10.84 2.82 -1.87
N GLY A 65 10.70 1.49 -1.91
CA GLY A 65 9.43 0.78 -2.02
C GLY A 65 9.01 0.43 -3.44
N VAL A 66 8.08 -0.51 -3.53
CA VAL A 66 7.58 -1.07 -4.79
C VAL A 66 6.55 -0.18 -5.49
N GLN A 67 5.98 0.80 -4.78
CA GLN A 67 4.97 1.71 -5.34
C GLN A 67 5.63 3.01 -5.82
N PRO A 68 5.49 3.38 -7.10
CA PRO A 68 6.10 4.62 -7.64
C PRO A 68 5.66 5.89 -6.92
N THR A 69 4.44 5.91 -6.38
CA THR A 69 3.90 7.03 -5.63
C THR A 69 4.15 6.95 -4.12
N MET A 70 4.80 5.86 -3.63
CA MET A 70 4.99 5.60 -2.21
C MET A 70 3.64 5.71 -1.45
N TYR A 71 3.51 6.60 -0.48
CA TYR A 71 2.28 6.85 0.27
C TYR A 71 1.47 8.07 -0.21
N ARG A 72 1.83 8.67 -1.35
CA ARG A 72 1.11 9.83 -1.91
C ARG A 72 -0.23 9.41 -2.54
N GLY A 73 -0.25 8.27 -3.24
CA GLY A 73 -1.47 7.70 -3.83
C GLY A 73 -2.34 7.00 -2.80
N ARG A 74 -1.73 6.10 -2.03
CA ARG A 74 -2.45 5.29 -1.04
C ARG A 74 -1.61 5.11 0.22
N LEU A 75 -2.26 5.24 1.38
CA LEU A 75 -1.66 4.89 2.67
C LEU A 75 -1.58 3.35 2.82
N TRP A 76 -0.87 2.89 3.86
CA TRP A 76 -0.87 1.49 4.27
C TRP A 76 -2.29 1.02 4.60
N THR A 77 -2.52 -0.26 4.43
CA THR A 77 -3.81 -0.87 4.78
C THR A 77 -3.86 -1.16 6.28
N MET A 78 -4.85 -0.60 6.96
CA MET A 78 -5.21 -0.98 8.33
C MET A 78 -6.21 -2.11 8.27
N ARG A 79 -5.95 -3.20 9.02
CA ARG A 79 -6.83 -4.38 9.08
C ARG A 79 -6.99 -4.81 10.52
N GLN A 80 -8.23 -5.18 10.89
CA GLN A 80 -8.50 -5.91 12.12
C GLN A 80 -8.76 -7.39 11.77
N TYR A 81 -8.15 -8.29 12.52
CA TYR A 81 -8.48 -9.70 12.49
C TYR A 81 -9.78 -9.89 13.26
N ALA A 82 -10.82 -10.29 12.58
CA ALA A 82 -12.17 -10.40 13.16
C ALA A 82 -12.90 -11.63 12.66
N GLY A 83 -13.65 -12.26 13.56
CA GLY A 83 -14.59 -13.33 13.31
C GLY A 83 -15.51 -13.47 14.52
N TYR A 84 -16.77 -13.77 14.27
CA TYR A 84 -17.80 -13.95 15.29
C TYR A 84 -18.49 -15.29 15.09
N SER A 85 -19.35 -15.66 16.02
CA SER A 85 -20.08 -16.93 16.06
C SER A 85 -20.94 -17.22 14.82
N SER A 86 -21.25 -16.23 13.99
CA SER A 86 -21.97 -16.42 12.74
C SER A 86 -21.46 -15.55 11.62
N ALA A 87 -21.66 -16.00 10.38
CA ALA A 87 -21.33 -15.22 9.19
C ALA A 87 -22.09 -13.89 9.14
N SER A 88 -23.34 -13.85 9.63
CA SER A 88 -24.15 -12.63 9.70
C SER A 88 -23.55 -11.60 10.63
N GLU A 89 -23.14 -11.98 11.84
CA GLU A 89 -22.52 -11.07 12.80
C GLU A 89 -21.13 -10.60 12.32
N SER A 90 -20.35 -11.49 11.74
CA SER A 90 -19.06 -11.13 11.12
C SER A 90 -19.25 -10.11 9.99
N ASN A 91 -20.27 -10.29 9.14
CA ASN A 91 -20.59 -9.34 8.07
C ASN A 91 -20.97 -7.96 8.60
N LYS A 92 -21.79 -7.87 9.65
CA LYS A 92 -22.12 -6.60 10.32
C LYS A 92 -20.87 -5.89 10.81
N ARG A 93 -19.94 -6.63 11.44
CA ARG A 93 -18.67 -6.08 11.92
C ARG A 93 -17.82 -5.57 10.77
N TYR A 94 -17.70 -6.30 9.69
CA TYR A 94 -16.92 -5.87 8.52
C TYR A 94 -17.48 -4.61 7.88
N ARG A 95 -18.80 -4.51 7.73
CA ARG A 95 -19.45 -3.28 7.25
C ARG A 95 -19.14 -2.10 8.14
N PHE A 96 -19.27 -2.26 9.45
CA PHE A 96 -18.92 -1.22 10.41
C PHE A 96 -17.45 -0.78 10.25
N LEU A 97 -16.49 -1.72 10.13
CA LEU A 97 -15.07 -1.40 9.98
C LEU A 97 -14.80 -0.60 8.69
N LEU A 98 -15.44 -0.97 7.57
CA LEU A 98 -15.33 -0.23 6.31
C LEU A 98 -15.93 1.19 6.43
N GLU A 99 -17.07 1.34 7.10
CA GLU A 99 -17.68 2.65 7.38
C GLU A 99 -16.80 3.53 8.26
N GLN A 100 -16.00 2.93 9.16
CA GLN A 100 -14.99 3.64 9.95
C GLN A 100 -13.68 3.93 9.20
N GLY A 101 -13.64 3.68 7.89
CA GLY A 101 -12.51 4.04 7.03
C GLY A 101 -11.41 2.98 6.94
N GLN A 102 -11.63 1.75 7.39
CA GLN A 102 -10.70 0.67 7.10
C GLN A 102 -10.62 0.38 5.61
N THR A 103 -9.41 0.09 5.13
CA THR A 103 -9.13 -0.15 3.70
C THR A 103 -8.88 -1.61 3.36
N GLY A 104 -8.98 -2.49 4.35
CA GLY A 104 -8.85 -3.93 4.18
C GLY A 104 -9.44 -4.70 5.36
N LEU A 105 -9.75 -5.97 5.13
CA LEU A 105 -10.32 -6.87 6.11
C LEU A 105 -9.44 -8.10 6.25
N SER A 106 -9.35 -8.65 7.47
CA SER A 106 -8.76 -9.96 7.76
C SER A 106 -9.81 -10.82 8.43
N VAL A 107 -10.13 -11.96 7.81
CA VAL A 107 -11.16 -12.86 8.27
C VAL A 107 -10.56 -13.90 9.20
N ALA A 108 -11.14 -14.07 10.39
CA ALA A 108 -10.89 -15.21 11.25
C ALA A 108 -11.86 -16.34 10.83
N PHE A 109 -11.32 -17.43 10.35
CA PHE A 109 -12.09 -18.63 10.05
C PHE A 109 -12.22 -19.52 11.28
N ASP A 110 -13.19 -20.43 11.26
CA ASP A 110 -13.34 -21.54 12.19
C ASP A 110 -12.09 -22.44 12.19
N LEU A 111 -11.87 -23.17 13.29
CA LEU A 111 -10.68 -24.00 13.44
C LEU A 111 -10.57 -25.11 12.37
N PRO A 112 -11.63 -25.87 12.03
CA PRO A 112 -11.55 -26.86 10.96
C PRO A 112 -11.04 -26.27 9.64
N THR A 113 -11.58 -25.15 9.19
CA THR A 113 -11.11 -24.46 7.98
C THR A 113 -9.65 -24.05 8.08
N GLN A 114 -9.20 -23.54 9.24
CA GLN A 114 -7.80 -23.15 9.44
C GLN A 114 -6.83 -24.33 9.33
N ILE A 115 -7.22 -25.52 9.73
CA ILE A 115 -6.39 -26.73 9.69
C ILE A 115 -6.62 -27.59 8.44
N GLY A 116 -7.47 -27.13 7.50
CA GLY A 116 -7.61 -27.71 6.16
C GLY A 116 -8.71 -28.75 6.00
N TYR A 117 -9.73 -28.74 6.86
CA TYR A 117 -10.92 -29.58 6.70
C TYR A 117 -12.03 -28.83 5.97
N ASP A 118 -12.77 -29.53 5.14
CA ASP A 118 -13.96 -29.03 4.46
C ASP A 118 -15.19 -29.05 5.39
N ALA A 119 -16.22 -28.29 5.06
CA ALA A 119 -17.41 -28.12 5.90
C ALA A 119 -18.25 -29.41 6.06
N ASP A 120 -18.08 -30.39 5.19
CA ASP A 120 -18.74 -31.72 5.23
C ASP A 120 -17.93 -32.77 5.98
N ASP A 121 -16.72 -32.43 6.46
CA ASP A 121 -15.95 -33.35 7.31
C ASP A 121 -16.57 -33.46 8.69
N PRO A 122 -16.63 -34.69 9.28
CA PRO A 122 -17.18 -34.91 10.62
C PRO A 122 -16.55 -34.02 11.71
N ILE A 123 -15.31 -33.61 11.58
CA ILE A 123 -14.61 -32.74 12.54
C ILE A 123 -15.13 -31.27 12.49
N ALA A 124 -15.78 -30.90 11.39
CA ALA A 124 -16.34 -29.57 11.21
C ALA A 124 -17.76 -29.42 11.72
N LEU A 125 -18.38 -30.53 12.16
CA LEU A 125 -19.77 -30.54 12.63
C LEU A 125 -19.90 -29.77 13.95
N GLY A 126 -20.69 -28.69 13.94
CA GLY A 126 -20.96 -27.86 15.11
C GLY A 126 -20.08 -26.65 15.29
N GLU A 127 -19.20 -26.38 14.33
CA GLU A 127 -18.37 -25.19 14.29
C GLU A 127 -19.02 -24.04 13.47
#